data_74e465235df15d8513d0b2fa853146d9
#
_entry.id   74e465235df15d8513d0b2fa853146d9
#
_cell.length_a   1.000
_cell.length_b   1.000
_cell.length_c   1.000
_cell.angle_alpha   90.00
_cell.angle_beta   90.00
_cell.angle_gamma   90.00
#
_symmetry.space_group_name_H-M   'P 1'
#
loop_
_entity.id
_entity.type
_entity.pdbx_description
1 polymer ?
#
loop_
_entity_poly.entity_id
_entity_poly.type
_entity_poly.pdbx_seq_one_letter_code
_entity_poly.pdbx_strand_id
1 'polypeptide(L)'
;IIVSLVGSEMCIRDRIDQLEKDQPIPVEGHTEFRGLSARSNYLSADRVDLQFAAKEICRFMSCPMETSMGSLKRMGRYLLGHQRLVYLYPWQQADGIDVYSDTDWSGCPRTRRSTSGGCVMLGRHVIRTWSSTQPSVTLSSGEAEFYGLVKAAGAGLGHQSIMKDFGLKTPVRVWTDSSAALGISTRSGLGKLRHLETHTLWVQEKVRTGAIEVRKVRGDVNPAD
;
A
#
# COMPACT_ATOMS: atom_id res chain seq x y z
N ILE A 1 -14.46 -6.33 -4.95
CA ILE A 1 -13.54 -7.24 -4.23
C ILE A 1 -12.78 -6.36 -3.27
N ILE A 2 -13.15 -6.40 -1.99
CA ILE A 2 -12.35 -5.80 -0.92
C ILE A 2 -11.24 -6.81 -0.63
N VAL A 3 -10.03 -6.48 -1.01
CA VAL A 3 -8.84 -7.25 -0.67
C VAL A 3 -8.02 -6.36 0.24
N SER A 4 -7.78 -6.78 1.47
CA SER A 4 -6.95 -6.01 2.40
C SER A 4 -5.56 -5.81 1.80
N LEU A 5 -5.22 -4.57 1.51
CA LEU A 5 -3.89 -4.15 1.06
C LEU A 5 -2.96 -3.87 2.25
N VAL A 6 -3.57 -3.79 3.43
CA VAL A 6 -2.93 -3.57 4.73
C VAL A 6 -3.24 -4.78 5.62
N GLY A 7 -2.27 -5.28 6.35
CA GLY A 7 -2.45 -6.46 7.20
C GLY A 7 -3.32 -6.17 8.42
N SER A 8 -4.25 -7.08 8.74
CA SER A 8 -5.10 -6.93 9.93
C SER A 8 -4.31 -7.05 11.23
N GLU A 9 -4.67 -6.25 12.24
CA GLU A 9 -4.01 -6.18 13.56
C GLU A 9 -4.00 -7.52 14.34
N MET A 10 -4.96 -8.40 14.07
CA MET A 10 -5.12 -9.67 14.78
C MET A 10 -3.95 -10.66 14.61
N CYS A 11 -3.08 -10.43 13.61
CA CYS A 11 -1.94 -11.30 13.32
C CYS A 11 -0.60 -10.83 13.92
N ILE A 12 -0.53 -9.71 14.65
CA ILE A 12 0.74 -9.10 15.06
C ILE A 12 1.36 -9.86 16.25
N ARG A 13 0.55 -10.23 17.22
CA ARG A 13 1.03 -10.90 18.46
C ARG A 13 1.60 -12.28 18.20
N ASP A 14 0.88 -13.10 17.45
CA ASP A 14 1.33 -14.46 17.07
C ASP A 14 2.57 -14.43 16.17
N ARG A 15 2.79 -13.34 15.43
CA ARG A 15 3.99 -13.16 14.58
C ARG A 15 5.26 -12.85 15.38
N ILE A 16 5.17 -12.16 16.50
CA ILE A 16 6.35 -11.81 17.32
C ILE A 16 6.93 -13.09 17.95
N ASP A 17 6.08 -13.92 18.56
CA ASP A 17 6.49 -15.18 19.18
C ASP A 17 7.04 -16.19 18.15
N GLN A 18 6.56 -16.14 16.92
CA GLN A 18 7.07 -16.97 15.81
C GLN A 18 8.42 -16.48 15.29
N LEU A 19 8.68 -15.15 15.29
CA LEU A 19 9.94 -14.60 14.80
C LEU A 19 11.14 -14.88 15.70
N GLU A 20 10.93 -14.97 17.01
CA GLU A 20 12.00 -15.30 17.97
C GLU A 20 12.48 -16.75 17.84
N LYS A 21 11.64 -17.65 17.34
CA LYS A 21 11.94 -19.08 17.13
C LYS A 21 12.24 -19.44 15.68
N ASP A 22 12.17 -18.45 14.77
CA ASP A 22 12.32 -18.70 13.35
C ASP A 22 13.74 -19.07 12.98
N GLN A 23 13.91 -20.13 12.21
CA GLN A 23 15.22 -20.65 11.80
C GLN A 23 15.45 -20.34 10.31
N PRO A 24 16.70 -20.06 9.90
CA PRO A 24 17.02 -19.96 8.50
C PRO A 24 16.85 -21.33 7.82
N ILE A 25 16.33 -21.34 6.59
CA ILE A 25 16.27 -22.58 5.81
C ILE A 25 17.68 -22.98 5.35
N PRO A 26 17.91 -24.27 5.02
CA PRO A 26 19.19 -24.73 4.45
C PRO A 26 19.57 -23.95 3.20
N VAL A 27 20.90 -23.74 2.99
CA VAL A 27 21.43 -22.91 1.91
C VAL A 27 21.01 -23.42 0.52
N GLU A 28 20.85 -24.73 0.38
CA GLU A 28 20.39 -25.39 -0.85
C GLU A 28 18.99 -24.91 -1.28
N GLY A 29 18.15 -24.54 -0.31
CA GLY A 29 16.80 -24.02 -0.56
C GLY A 29 16.74 -22.51 -0.89
N HIS A 30 17.85 -21.77 -0.71
CA HIS A 30 17.84 -20.31 -0.89
C HIS A 30 17.52 -19.88 -2.33
N THR A 31 18.09 -20.59 -3.31
CA THR A 31 17.88 -20.27 -4.73
C THR A 31 16.45 -20.52 -5.14
N GLU A 32 15.87 -21.63 -4.70
CA GLU A 32 14.46 -21.94 -4.94
C GLU A 32 13.54 -20.90 -4.32
N PHE A 33 13.74 -20.58 -3.01
CA PHE A 33 12.97 -19.58 -2.32
C PHE A 33 12.98 -18.22 -3.04
N ARG A 34 14.19 -17.75 -3.42
CA ARG A 34 14.34 -16.47 -4.15
C ARG A 34 13.64 -16.49 -5.50
N GLY A 35 13.77 -17.58 -6.25
CA GLY A 35 13.10 -17.75 -7.55
C GLY A 35 11.59 -17.72 -7.44
N LEU A 36 11.02 -18.44 -6.48
CA LEU A 36 9.58 -18.46 -6.23
C LEU A 36 9.07 -17.11 -5.69
N SER A 37 9.82 -16.47 -4.79
CA SER A 37 9.47 -15.13 -4.27
C SER A 37 9.48 -14.07 -5.38
N ALA A 38 10.46 -14.10 -6.28
CA ALA A 38 10.51 -13.19 -7.43
C ALA A 38 9.32 -13.39 -8.38
N ARG A 39 8.92 -14.65 -8.66
CA ARG A 39 7.73 -14.97 -9.44
C ARG A 39 6.46 -14.48 -8.76
N SER A 40 6.36 -14.64 -7.43
CA SER A 40 5.23 -14.15 -6.63
C SER A 40 5.12 -12.63 -6.72
N ASN A 41 6.24 -11.92 -6.64
CA ASN A 41 6.29 -10.46 -6.77
C ASN A 41 5.87 -9.99 -8.17
N TYR A 42 6.32 -10.68 -9.21
CA TYR A 42 5.89 -10.40 -10.59
C TYR A 42 4.39 -10.61 -10.77
N LEU A 43 3.87 -11.75 -10.28
CA LEU A 43 2.45 -12.06 -10.36
C LEU A 43 1.58 -11.06 -9.59
N SER A 44 2.07 -10.53 -8.48
CA SER A 44 1.35 -9.59 -7.63
C SER A 44 1.06 -8.24 -8.30
N ALA A 45 1.72 -7.92 -9.42
CA ALA A 45 1.43 -6.72 -10.20
C ALA A 45 0.00 -6.75 -10.78
N ASP A 46 -0.46 -7.93 -11.20
CA ASP A 46 -1.79 -8.14 -11.79
C ASP A 46 -2.80 -8.78 -10.80
N ARG A 47 -2.29 -9.31 -9.68
CA ARG A 47 -3.04 -10.02 -8.64
C ARG A 47 -3.02 -9.21 -7.34
N VAL A 48 -3.97 -8.29 -7.19
CA VAL A 48 -4.10 -7.44 -6.00
C VAL A 48 -4.20 -8.26 -4.71
N ASP A 49 -4.88 -9.40 -4.76
CA ASP A 49 -5.05 -10.36 -3.66
C ASP A 49 -3.73 -10.97 -3.14
N LEU A 50 -2.66 -10.88 -3.92
CA LEU A 50 -1.33 -11.39 -3.55
C LEU A 50 -0.35 -10.29 -3.09
N GLN A 51 -0.66 -9.02 -3.32
CA GLN A 51 0.32 -7.93 -3.16
C GLN A 51 0.93 -7.86 -1.76
N PHE A 52 0.08 -7.90 -0.73
CA PHE A 52 0.55 -7.86 0.66
C PHE A 52 1.41 -9.08 0.99
N ALA A 53 0.93 -10.28 0.65
CA ALA A 53 1.64 -11.52 0.94
C ALA A 53 2.97 -11.62 0.18
N ALA A 54 2.99 -11.27 -1.11
CA ALA A 54 4.20 -11.24 -1.93
C ALA A 54 5.24 -10.26 -1.37
N LYS A 55 4.80 -9.05 -0.99
CA LYS A 55 5.65 -8.04 -0.33
C LYS A 55 6.28 -8.61 0.95
N GLU A 56 5.49 -9.24 1.83
CA GLU A 56 6.01 -9.80 3.08
C GLU A 56 7.01 -10.94 2.83
N ILE A 57 6.74 -11.84 1.89
CA ILE A 57 7.65 -12.94 1.53
C ILE A 57 8.96 -12.40 0.96
N CYS A 58 8.90 -11.42 0.06
CA CYS A 58 10.09 -10.83 -0.59
C CYS A 58 11.06 -10.16 0.38
N ARG A 59 10.61 -9.75 1.55
CA ARG A 59 11.48 -9.16 2.59
C ARG A 59 12.51 -10.15 3.15
N PHE A 60 12.30 -11.45 2.94
CA PHE A 60 13.19 -12.51 3.41
C PHE A 60 14.11 -13.06 2.31
N MET A 61 14.16 -12.44 1.12
CA MET A 61 15.00 -12.93 0.01
C MET A 61 16.49 -12.92 0.33
N SER A 62 16.96 -12.00 1.18
CA SER A 62 18.38 -11.96 1.61
C SER A 62 18.71 -13.06 2.63
N CYS A 63 17.77 -13.35 3.54
CA CYS A 63 17.90 -14.37 4.56
C CYS A 63 16.58 -15.13 4.66
N PRO A 64 16.38 -16.19 3.85
CA PRO A 64 15.17 -17.00 3.86
C PRO A 64 15.00 -17.76 5.16
N MET A 65 13.81 -17.68 5.75
CA MET A 65 13.45 -18.28 7.03
C MET A 65 12.37 -19.34 6.83
N GLU A 66 12.24 -20.27 7.80
CA GLU A 66 11.21 -21.33 7.73
C GLU A 66 9.78 -20.75 7.69
N THR A 67 9.51 -19.69 8.46
CA THR A 67 8.22 -19.00 8.44
C THR A 67 7.93 -18.36 7.09
N SER A 68 8.95 -17.77 6.42
CA SER A 68 8.80 -17.19 5.10
C SER A 68 8.57 -18.25 4.01
N MET A 69 9.23 -19.40 4.11
CA MET A 69 8.96 -20.57 3.26
C MET A 69 7.55 -21.11 3.50
N GLY A 70 7.10 -21.16 4.75
CA GLY A 70 5.72 -21.53 5.12
C GLY A 70 4.68 -20.60 4.50
N SER A 71 4.96 -19.28 4.50
CA SER A 71 4.11 -18.26 3.86
C SER A 71 4.06 -18.43 2.35
N LEU A 72 5.20 -18.70 1.71
CA LEU A 72 5.29 -18.97 0.28
C LEU A 72 4.48 -20.22 -0.12
N LYS A 73 4.60 -21.32 0.66
CA LYS A 73 3.80 -22.54 0.47
C LYS A 73 2.30 -22.27 0.65
N ARG A 74 1.91 -21.39 1.59
CA ARG A 74 0.52 -21.00 1.82
C ARG A 74 -0.03 -20.22 0.62
N MET A 75 0.76 -19.28 0.07
CA MET A 75 0.41 -18.57 -1.15
C MET A 75 0.24 -19.53 -2.33
N GLY A 76 1.13 -20.51 -2.49
CA GLY A 76 0.99 -21.54 -3.54
C GLY A 76 -0.31 -22.33 -3.41
N ARG A 77 -0.70 -22.73 -2.20
CA ARG A 77 -1.99 -23.42 -1.93
C ARG A 77 -3.19 -22.52 -2.23
N TYR A 78 -3.11 -21.22 -1.89
CA TYR A 78 -4.15 -20.27 -2.24
C TYR A 78 -4.34 -20.17 -3.76
N LEU A 79 -3.24 -20.11 -4.53
CA LEU A 79 -3.29 -20.05 -5.98
C LEU A 79 -3.88 -21.29 -6.65
N LEU A 80 -3.74 -22.47 -6.04
CA LEU A 80 -4.39 -23.69 -6.54
C LEU A 80 -5.93 -23.58 -6.48
N GLY A 81 -6.47 -22.95 -5.44
CA GLY A 81 -7.92 -22.70 -5.31
C GLY A 81 -8.41 -21.45 -6.05
N HIS A 82 -7.52 -20.49 -6.31
CA HIS A 82 -7.86 -19.17 -6.88
C HIS A 82 -6.96 -18.87 -8.08
N GLN A 83 -7.06 -19.69 -9.11
CA GLN A 83 -6.19 -19.62 -10.30
C GLN A 83 -6.37 -18.32 -11.10
N ARG A 84 -7.56 -17.70 -11.04
CA ARG A 84 -7.89 -16.49 -11.79
C ARG A 84 -8.47 -15.43 -10.88
N LEU A 85 -8.10 -14.17 -11.14
CA LEU A 85 -8.79 -12.98 -10.68
C LEU A 85 -9.35 -12.28 -11.91
N VAL A 86 -10.65 -12.01 -11.91
CA VAL A 86 -11.33 -11.38 -13.04
C VAL A 86 -11.68 -9.96 -12.68
N TYR A 87 -11.15 -9.00 -13.43
CA TYR A 87 -11.55 -7.61 -13.37
C TYR A 87 -12.62 -7.34 -14.41
N LEU A 88 -13.73 -6.72 -13.99
CA LEU A 88 -14.80 -6.28 -14.87
C LEU A 88 -14.71 -4.77 -15.06
N TYR A 89 -14.58 -4.34 -16.30
CA TYR A 89 -14.50 -2.94 -16.69
C TYR A 89 -15.73 -2.57 -17.56
N PRO A 90 -16.95 -2.48 -16.96
CA PRO A 90 -18.12 -2.04 -17.71
C PRO A 90 -17.92 -0.60 -18.18
N TRP A 91 -18.49 -0.28 -19.35
CA TRP A 91 -18.42 1.10 -19.83
C TRP A 91 -19.00 2.07 -18.79
N GLN A 92 -18.31 3.17 -18.57
CA GLN A 92 -18.71 4.23 -17.63
C GLN A 92 -18.15 5.58 -18.08
N GLN A 93 -18.77 6.65 -17.62
CA GLN A 93 -18.25 8.00 -17.73
C GLN A 93 -17.66 8.38 -16.36
N ALA A 94 -16.34 8.42 -16.27
CA ALA A 94 -15.65 8.81 -15.04
C ALA A 94 -15.40 10.33 -15.02
N ASP A 95 -15.61 10.95 -13.88
CA ASP A 95 -15.49 12.40 -13.66
C ASP A 95 -14.14 12.82 -13.05
N GLY A 96 -13.30 11.87 -12.63
CA GLY A 96 -12.01 12.12 -12.02
C GLY A 96 -11.26 10.87 -11.63
N ILE A 97 -10.07 11.09 -11.11
CA ILE A 97 -9.20 10.05 -10.55
C ILE A 97 -9.37 10.07 -9.03
N ASP A 98 -9.81 8.95 -8.47
CA ASP A 98 -9.92 8.74 -7.04
C ASP A 98 -8.76 7.86 -6.55
N VAL A 99 -8.00 8.34 -5.58
CA VAL A 99 -6.89 7.60 -5.01
C VAL A 99 -7.14 7.38 -3.52
N TYR A 100 -7.27 6.14 -3.13
CA TYR A 100 -7.49 5.74 -1.75
C TYR A 100 -6.17 5.31 -1.13
N SER A 101 -5.97 5.68 0.13
CA SER A 101 -4.81 5.25 0.92
C SER A 101 -5.24 4.81 2.31
N ASP A 102 -4.50 3.82 2.81
CA ASP A 102 -4.59 3.31 4.16
C ASP A 102 -3.20 2.92 4.67
N THR A 103 -2.99 2.90 5.99
CA THR A 103 -1.67 2.60 6.54
C THR A 103 -1.75 1.81 7.84
N ASP A 104 -1.18 0.60 7.83
CA ASP A 104 -0.93 -0.18 9.03
C ASP A 104 0.29 0.39 9.77
N TRP A 105 0.04 1.16 10.84
CA TRP A 105 1.08 1.80 11.62
C TRP A 105 1.92 0.77 12.38
N SER A 106 3.24 0.82 12.15
CA SER A 106 4.20 -0.04 12.87
C SER A 106 3.95 -1.55 12.70
N GLY A 107 3.22 -1.95 11.65
CA GLY A 107 2.77 -3.34 11.44
C GLY A 107 3.88 -4.34 11.18
N CYS A 108 5.12 -3.89 10.90
CA CYS A 108 6.25 -4.78 10.82
C CYS A 108 6.86 -5.04 12.20
N PRO A 109 6.74 -6.25 12.77
CA PRO A 109 7.28 -6.55 14.11
C PRO A 109 8.80 -6.44 14.17
N ARG A 110 9.52 -6.77 13.08
CA ARG A 110 10.98 -6.76 13.03
C ARG A 110 11.58 -5.35 12.90
N THR A 111 11.01 -4.50 12.05
CA THR A 111 11.58 -3.18 11.73
C THR A 111 10.76 -2.02 12.26
N ARG A 112 9.58 -2.28 12.82
CA ARG A 112 8.59 -1.28 13.29
C ARG A 112 8.20 -0.27 12.21
N ARG A 113 8.43 -0.59 10.94
CA ARG A 113 8.01 0.24 9.82
C ARG A 113 6.55 -0.02 9.48
N SER A 114 5.88 1.02 9.07
CA SER A 114 4.48 0.98 8.62
C SER A 114 4.36 0.40 7.21
N THR A 115 3.18 -0.12 6.88
CA THR A 115 2.82 -0.53 5.53
C THR A 115 1.79 0.46 4.99
N SER A 116 2.03 1.01 3.80
CA SER A 116 1.02 1.79 3.08
C SER A 116 0.39 0.94 1.99
N GLY A 117 -0.92 0.82 2.07
CA GLY A 117 -1.80 0.31 1.03
C GLY A 117 -2.41 1.45 0.22
N GLY A 118 -2.86 1.15 -0.98
CA GLY A 118 -3.66 2.10 -1.74
C GLY A 118 -4.06 1.62 -3.12
N CYS A 119 -5.05 2.30 -3.67
CA CYS A 119 -5.51 2.04 -5.03
C CYS A 119 -5.85 3.34 -5.75
N VAL A 120 -5.61 3.34 -7.06
CA VAL A 120 -6.04 4.39 -7.99
C VAL A 120 -7.26 3.86 -8.74
N MET A 121 -8.33 4.63 -8.72
CA MET A 121 -9.56 4.32 -9.41
C MET A 121 -9.91 5.41 -10.42
N LEU A 122 -10.45 5.00 -11.55
CA LEU A 122 -11.13 5.86 -12.52
C LEU A 122 -12.60 5.49 -12.48
N GLY A 123 -13.41 6.29 -11.80
CA GLY A 123 -14.79 5.92 -11.47
C GLY A 123 -14.83 4.60 -10.67
N ARG A 124 -15.45 3.54 -11.23
CA ARG A 124 -15.57 2.22 -10.60
C ARG A 124 -14.44 1.26 -10.99
N HIS A 125 -13.51 1.68 -11.84
CA HIS A 125 -12.42 0.86 -12.34
C HIS A 125 -11.16 1.03 -11.50
N VAL A 126 -10.63 -0.07 -11.01
CA VAL A 126 -9.31 -0.10 -10.38
C VAL A 126 -8.25 -0.07 -11.49
N ILE A 127 -7.41 0.96 -11.48
CA ILE A 127 -6.32 1.14 -12.46
C ILE A 127 -4.99 0.64 -11.91
N ARG A 128 -4.74 0.88 -10.62
CA ARG A 128 -3.51 0.49 -9.97
C ARG A 128 -3.75 0.26 -8.49
N THR A 129 -3.02 -0.71 -7.94
CA THR A 129 -2.97 -0.97 -6.50
C THR A 129 -1.52 -1.06 -6.05
N TRP A 130 -1.29 -0.89 -4.75
CA TRP A 130 0.01 -1.14 -4.13
C TRP A 130 -0.13 -1.52 -2.67
N SER A 131 0.83 -2.32 -2.21
CA SER A 131 1.12 -2.54 -0.80
C SER A 131 2.62 -2.42 -0.62
N SER A 132 3.09 -1.50 0.22
CA SER A 132 4.53 -1.21 0.36
C SER A 132 4.92 -0.82 1.77
N THR A 133 6.07 -1.30 2.21
CA THR A 133 6.67 -0.87 3.49
C THR A 133 7.20 0.56 3.36
N GLN A 134 6.90 1.41 4.33
CA GLN A 134 7.43 2.77 4.40
C GLN A 134 8.95 2.76 4.65
N PRO A 135 9.70 3.70 4.08
CA PRO A 135 11.17 3.75 4.21
C PRO A 135 11.63 4.13 5.61
N SER A 136 10.86 4.94 6.33
CA SER A 136 11.14 5.43 7.69
C SER A 136 10.22 4.80 8.73
N VAL A 137 10.64 4.85 9.99
CA VAL A 137 9.79 4.54 11.15
C VAL A 137 9.06 5.81 11.56
N THR A 138 7.75 5.74 11.63
CA THR A 138 6.89 6.87 12.02
C THR A 138 6.60 6.85 13.52
N LEU A 139 6.51 8.02 14.13
CA LEU A 139 6.31 8.18 15.58
C LEU A 139 4.82 8.12 15.97
N SER A 140 3.92 8.24 15.01
CA SER A 140 2.47 8.18 15.24
C SER A 140 1.73 7.59 14.03
N SER A 141 0.51 7.08 14.26
CA SER A 141 -0.37 6.62 13.19
C SER A 141 -0.71 7.75 12.21
N GLY A 142 -0.98 8.97 12.72
CA GLY A 142 -1.27 10.12 11.86
C GLY A 142 -0.12 10.51 10.94
N GLU A 143 1.13 10.33 11.36
CA GLU A 143 2.30 10.52 10.52
C GLU A 143 2.40 9.42 9.46
N ALA A 144 2.21 8.16 9.85
CA ALA A 144 2.21 7.03 8.91
C ALA A 144 1.14 7.21 7.82
N GLU A 145 -0.06 7.62 8.21
CA GLU A 145 -1.16 7.95 7.30
C GLU A 145 -0.83 9.11 6.36
N PHE A 146 -0.15 10.14 6.87
CA PHE A 146 0.30 11.25 6.03
C PHE A 146 1.31 10.79 4.96
N TYR A 147 2.26 9.91 5.29
CA TYR A 147 3.16 9.31 4.30
C TYR A 147 2.41 8.46 3.26
N GLY A 148 1.37 7.73 3.68
CA GLY A 148 0.47 7.03 2.77
C GLY A 148 -0.23 7.99 1.81
N LEU A 149 -0.76 9.10 2.33
CA LEU A 149 -1.41 10.15 1.56
C LEU A 149 -0.45 10.83 0.57
N VAL A 150 0.79 11.11 0.96
CA VAL A 150 1.84 11.67 0.06
C VAL A 150 2.08 10.73 -1.12
N LYS A 151 2.18 9.44 -0.88
CA LYS A 151 2.33 8.43 -1.95
C LYS A 151 1.11 8.38 -2.86
N ALA A 152 -0.09 8.41 -2.29
CA ALA A 152 -1.35 8.43 -3.03
C ALA A 152 -1.47 9.67 -3.92
N ALA A 153 -1.12 10.85 -3.38
CA ALA A 153 -1.09 12.10 -4.13
C ALA A 153 -0.14 12.03 -5.33
N GLY A 154 1.07 11.49 -5.14
CA GLY A 154 2.03 11.28 -6.22
C GLY A 154 1.50 10.33 -7.30
N ALA A 155 0.87 9.21 -6.90
CA ALA A 155 0.24 8.28 -7.82
C ALA A 155 -0.89 8.94 -8.61
N GLY A 156 -1.76 9.72 -7.95
CA GLY A 156 -2.87 10.43 -8.59
C GLY A 156 -2.39 11.43 -9.65
N LEU A 157 -1.40 12.26 -9.31
CA LEU A 157 -0.84 13.23 -10.25
C LEU A 157 -0.13 12.56 -11.43
N GLY A 158 0.54 11.43 -11.21
CA GLY A 158 1.12 10.63 -12.28
C GLY A 158 0.07 10.14 -13.28
N HIS A 159 -1.05 9.60 -12.80
CA HIS A 159 -2.15 9.17 -13.67
C HIS A 159 -2.85 10.36 -14.33
N GLN A 160 -3.00 11.49 -13.63
CA GLN A 160 -3.51 12.72 -14.25
C GLN A 160 -2.65 13.17 -15.44
N SER A 161 -1.33 13.07 -15.33
CA SER A 161 -0.42 13.38 -16.43
C SER A 161 -0.68 12.47 -17.63
N ILE A 162 -0.83 11.16 -17.41
CA ILE A 162 -1.17 10.20 -18.47
C ILE A 162 -2.51 10.56 -19.13
N MET A 163 -3.53 10.87 -18.33
CA MET A 163 -4.85 11.26 -18.86
C MET A 163 -4.77 12.55 -19.69
N LYS A 164 -3.92 13.49 -19.27
CA LYS A 164 -3.66 14.73 -20.03
C LYS A 164 -3.02 14.45 -21.39
N ASP A 165 -2.13 13.46 -21.49
CA ASP A 165 -1.52 13.05 -22.77
C ASP A 165 -2.58 12.47 -23.73
N PHE A 166 -3.67 11.89 -23.20
CA PHE A 166 -4.87 11.51 -23.98
C PHE A 166 -5.85 12.68 -24.23
N GLY A 167 -5.49 13.92 -23.87
CA GLY A 167 -6.36 15.09 -24.04
C GLY A 167 -7.49 15.21 -23.00
N LEU A 168 -7.47 14.39 -21.93
CA LEU A 168 -8.49 14.38 -20.90
C LEU A 168 -8.05 15.21 -19.67
N LYS A 169 -8.92 16.11 -19.23
CA LYS A 169 -8.72 16.88 -17.99
C LYS A 169 -9.48 16.18 -16.86
N THR A 170 -8.77 15.52 -15.98
CA THR A 170 -9.35 14.77 -14.86
C THR A 170 -8.89 15.38 -13.53
N PRO A 171 -9.79 15.76 -12.61
CA PRO A 171 -9.42 16.15 -11.27
C PRO A 171 -8.89 14.94 -10.48
N VAL A 172 -8.00 15.22 -9.52
CA VAL A 172 -7.45 14.19 -8.61
C VAL A 172 -8.03 14.39 -7.22
N ARG A 173 -8.66 13.35 -6.70
CA ARG A 173 -9.19 13.29 -5.33
C ARG A 173 -8.43 12.21 -4.56
N VAL A 174 -7.84 12.58 -3.42
CA VAL A 174 -7.13 11.65 -2.53
C VAL A 174 -8.00 11.41 -1.31
N TRP A 175 -8.28 10.16 -1.02
CA TRP A 175 -9.15 9.71 0.06
C TRP A 175 -8.34 9.05 1.17
N THR A 176 -8.58 9.47 2.41
CA THR A 176 -8.01 8.89 3.63
C THR A 176 -9.06 8.82 4.73
N ASP A 177 -9.00 7.84 5.60
CA ASP A 177 -9.84 7.76 6.79
C ASP A 177 -9.24 8.50 7.99
N SER A 178 -7.96 8.93 7.88
CA SER A 178 -7.24 9.64 8.91
C SER A 178 -7.55 11.14 8.94
N SER A 179 -8.23 11.60 9.98
CA SER A 179 -8.42 13.04 10.22
C SER A 179 -7.10 13.76 10.48
N ALA A 180 -6.09 13.06 11.04
CA ALA A 180 -4.76 13.62 11.27
C ALA A 180 -4.04 13.87 9.93
N ALA A 181 -4.03 12.91 9.01
CA ALA A 181 -3.43 13.08 7.68
C ALA A 181 -4.11 14.21 6.90
N LEU A 182 -5.45 14.28 6.94
CA LEU A 182 -6.23 15.37 6.36
C LEU A 182 -5.79 16.72 6.94
N GLY A 183 -5.72 16.84 8.27
CA GLY A 183 -5.30 18.09 8.95
C GLY A 183 -3.86 18.48 8.66
N ILE A 184 -2.94 17.51 8.44
CA ILE A 184 -1.56 17.79 8.04
C ILE A 184 -1.51 18.30 6.59
N SER A 185 -2.27 17.69 5.68
CA SER A 185 -2.26 18.04 4.26
C SER A 185 -2.86 19.41 3.94
N THR A 186 -3.83 19.87 4.76
CA THR A 186 -4.57 21.14 4.52
C THR A 186 -3.96 22.36 5.20
N ARG A 187 -3.08 22.18 6.19
CA ARG A 187 -2.38 23.30 6.85
C ARG A 187 -1.14 23.75 6.07
N SER A 188 -0.53 24.86 6.47
CA SER A 188 0.79 25.29 6.00
C SER A 188 1.88 24.92 6.99
N GLY A 189 2.97 24.29 6.51
CA GLY A 189 4.16 23.96 7.29
C GLY A 189 4.00 22.75 8.22
N LEU A 190 5.05 22.50 9.00
CA LEU A 190 5.19 21.32 9.86
C LEU A 190 4.21 21.28 11.05
N GLY A 191 3.80 22.44 11.56
CA GLY A 191 2.99 22.53 12.76
C GLY A 191 3.71 21.92 13.98
N LYS A 192 3.04 21.02 14.70
CA LYS A 192 3.62 20.30 15.87
C LYS A 192 4.55 19.15 15.48
N LEU A 193 4.51 18.69 14.22
CA LEU A 193 5.30 17.55 13.73
C LEU A 193 6.63 18.00 13.12
N ARG A 194 7.53 18.50 13.96
CA ARG A 194 8.82 19.08 13.53
C ARG A 194 9.80 18.09 12.90
N HIS A 195 9.57 16.79 13.08
CA HIS A 195 10.41 15.70 12.58
C HIS A 195 9.99 15.20 11.19
N LEU A 196 8.87 15.70 10.63
CA LEU A 196 8.48 15.36 9.27
C LEU A 196 9.54 15.82 8.27
N GLU A 197 9.84 14.97 7.33
CA GLU A 197 10.73 15.30 6.22
C GLU A 197 10.10 16.38 5.33
N THR A 198 10.79 17.51 5.21
CA THR A 198 10.27 18.70 4.49
C THR A 198 9.90 18.41 3.06
N HIS A 199 10.55 17.45 2.42
CA HIS A 199 10.23 17.07 1.05
C HIS A 199 8.83 16.45 0.90
N THR A 200 8.16 16.02 1.98
CA THR A 200 6.79 15.50 1.92
C THR A 200 5.73 16.61 1.90
N LEU A 201 6.12 17.85 2.23
CA LEU A 201 5.20 18.98 2.37
C LEU A 201 4.71 19.56 1.03
N TRP A 202 5.26 19.12 -0.11
CA TRP A 202 4.77 19.54 -1.42
C TRP A 202 3.26 19.26 -1.62
N VAL A 203 2.73 18.25 -0.91
CA VAL A 203 1.30 17.92 -0.94
C VAL A 203 0.46 19.10 -0.44
N GLN A 204 0.90 19.79 0.62
CA GLN A 204 0.21 20.98 1.16
C GLN A 204 0.05 22.08 0.09
N GLU A 205 1.10 22.29 -0.72
CA GLU A 205 1.03 23.25 -1.82
C GLU A 205 0.05 22.78 -2.90
N LYS A 206 0.06 21.50 -3.28
CA LYS A 206 -0.86 20.93 -4.27
C LYS A 206 -2.32 21.00 -3.81
N VAL A 207 -2.58 20.82 -2.52
CA VAL A 207 -3.92 21.02 -1.94
C VAL A 207 -4.30 22.49 -2.00
N ARG A 208 -3.42 23.39 -1.57
CA ARG A 208 -3.67 24.85 -1.56
C ARG A 208 -3.94 25.41 -2.97
N THR A 209 -3.24 24.90 -3.98
CA THR A 209 -3.42 25.32 -5.38
C THR A 209 -4.60 24.64 -6.08
N GLY A 210 -5.29 23.69 -5.40
CA GLY A 210 -6.39 22.94 -5.99
C GLY A 210 -5.96 21.89 -7.02
N ALA A 211 -4.66 21.58 -7.12
CA ALA A 211 -4.17 20.53 -8.02
C ALA A 211 -4.60 19.15 -7.57
N ILE A 212 -4.79 18.95 -6.26
CA ILE A 212 -5.41 17.76 -5.66
C ILE A 212 -6.43 18.20 -4.61
N GLU A 213 -7.47 17.40 -4.45
CA GLU A 213 -8.45 17.55 -3.38
C GLU A 213 -8.30 16.38 -2.41
N VAL A 214 -8.13 16.65 -1.10
CA VAL A 214 -8.07 15.60 -0.08
C VAL A 214 -9.43 15.48 0.59
N ARG A 215 -9.97 14.26 0.62
CA ARG A 215 -11.29 13.95 1.15
C ARG A 215 -11.20 12.86 2.22
N LYS A 216 -12.14 12.89 3.15
CA LYS A 216 -12.28 11.85 4.15
C LYS A 216 -13.19 10.74 3.65
N VAL A 217 -12.76 9.50 3.84
CA VAL A 217 -13.57 8.30 3.65
C VAL A 217 -13.75 7.62 5.02
N ARG A 218 -14.79 6.79 5.17
CA ARG A 218 -14.94 5.93 6.35
C ARG A 218 -14.05 4.70 6.16
N GLY A 219 -13.40 4.23 7.24
CA GLY A 219 -12.50 3.07 7.20
C GLY A 219 -13.18 1.81 6.65
N ASP A 220 -14.42 1.54 7.10
CA ASP A 220 -15.20 0.35 6.69
C ASP A 220 -15.57 0.29 5.19
N VAL A 221 -15.42 1.39 4.45
CA VAL A 221 -15.68 1.46 3.00
C VAL A 221 -14.44 1.91 2.22
N ASN A 222 -13.28 2.00 2.87
CA ASN A 222 -12.02 2.35 2.23
C ASN A 222 -11.50 1.16 1.41
N PRO A 223 -11.43 1.23 0.08
CA PRO A 223 -10.94 0.10 -0.73
C PRO A 223 -9.43 -0.16 -0.60
N ALA A 224 -8.71 0.67 0.15
CA ALA A 224 -7.29 0.51 0.44
C ALA A 224 -7.01 -0.29 1.73
N ASP A 225 -8.04 -0.51 2.59
CA ASP A 225 -7.97 -1.31 3.83
C ASP A 225 -7.80 -2.81 3.56
#